data_0809d658fcae3843a07eaac2e1bb28c7
#
_entry.id   0809d658fcae3843a07eaac2e1bb28c7
#
_cell.length_a   1.000
_cell.length_b   1.000
_cell.length_c   1.000
_cell.angle_alpha   90.00
_cell.angle_beta   90.00
_cell.angle_gamma   90.00
#
_symmetry.space_group_name_H-M   'P 1'
#
loop_
_entity.id
_entity.type
_entity.pdbx_description
1 polymer ?
#
loop_
_entity_poly.entity_id
_entity_poly.type
_entity_poly.pdbx_seq_one_letter_code
_entity_poly.pdbx_strand_id
1 'polypeptide(L)'
;MTDQETILAALRTVKDPELGVNVVDLGLVYTVQGKEDVVDVEMTLTSPACPAGPQILREAVAAVEKIEGVTKANVRLVMSPPWSQDRMTDAARDELGIF
;
A
#
# COMPACT_ATOMS: atom_id res chain seq x y z
N MET A 1 0.56 -16.05 12.90
CA MET A 1 -0.23 -15.16 12.01
C MET A 1 0.29 -13.74 12.11
N THR A 2 0.43 -13.10 10.97
CA THR A 2 0.88 -11.70 10.91
C THR A 2 -0.34 -10.79 11.03
N ASP A 3 -0.31 -9.83 11.96
CA ASP A 3 -1.45 -8.93 12.17
C ASP A 3 -1.43 -7.76 11.18
N GLN A 4 -2.56 -7.06 11.12
CA GLN A 4 -2.72 -5.94 10.18
C GLN A 4 -1.74 -4.81 10.46
N GLU A 5 -1.46 -4.52 11.72
CA GLU A 5 -0.54 -3.43 12.09
C GLU A 5 0.87 -3.72 11.57
N THR A 6 1.32 -4.95 11.68
CA THR A 6 2.64 -5.34 11.18
C THR A 6 2.70 -5.22 9.66
N ILE A 7 1.63 -5.63 8.97
CA ILE A 7 1.55 -5.54 7.52
C ILE A 7 1.55 -4.07 7.08
N LEU A 8 0.74 -3.25 7.73
CA LEU A 8 0.66 -1.83 7.40
C LEU A 8 1.98 -1.11 7.67
N ALA A 9 2.67 -1.46 8.75
CA ALA A 9 3.98 -0.89 9.06
C ALA A 9 4.99 -1.21 7.96
N ALA A 10 4.98 -2.44 7.44
CA ALA A 10 5.83 -2.82 6.33
C ALA A 10 5.49 -2.02 5.07
N LEU A 11 4.21 -1.85 4.77
CA LEU A 11 3.76 -1.12 3.59
C LEU A 11 4.08 0.38 3.68
N ARG A 12 4.23 0.94 4.88
CA ARG A 12 4.64 2.33 5.03
C ARG A 12 6.06 2.60 4.56
N THR A 13 6.85 1.57 4.31
CA THR A 13 8.17 1.74 3.72
C THR A 13 8.12 1.90 2.19
N VAL A 14 6.95 1.65 1.59
CA VAL A 14 6.73 1.77 0.15
C VAL A 14 6.16 3.14 -0.15
N LYS A 15 6.87 3.92 -0.97
CA LYS A 15 6.45 5.28 -1.31
C LYS A 15 6.07 5.36 -2.79
N ASP A 16 5.06 6.19 -3.06
CA ASP A 16 4.76 6.58 -4.43
C ASP A 16 5.90 7.50 -4.89
N PRO A 17 6.65 7.14 -5.94
CA PRO A 17 7.80 7.94 -6.35
C PRO A 17 7.44 9.31 -6.90
N GLU A 18 6.20 9.50 -7.34
CA GLU A 18 5.74 10.80 -7.84
C GLU A 18 5.37 11.76 -6.72
N LEU A 19 4.82 11.24 -5.63
CA LEU A 19 4.32 12.04 -4.52
C LEU A 19 5.25 12.05 -3.31
N GLY A 20 6.12 11.06 -3.17
CA GLY A 20 7.04 10.96 -2.05
C GLY A 20 6.38 10.58 -0.73
N VAL A 21 5.14 10.16 -0.75
CA VAL A 21 4.37 9.76 0.44
C VAL A 21 4.11 8.25 0.37
N ASN A 22 4.10 7.60 1.52
CA ASN A 22 3.91 6.15 1.55
C ASN A 22 2.48 5.76 1.16
N VAL A 23 2.35 4.54 0.64
CA VAL A 23 1.09 4.06 0.07
C VAL A 23 -0.04 3.92 1.10
N VAL A 24 0.30 3.69 2.37
CA VAL A 24 -0.70 3.57 3.43
C VAL A 24 -1.34 4.92 3.71
N ASP A 25 -0.52 5.96 3.90
CA ASP A 25 -1.02 7.31 4.18
C ASP A 25 -1.74 7.92 2.97
N LEU A 26 -1.36 7.52 1.76
CA LEU A 26 -2.08 7.94 0.56
C LEU A 26 -3.46 7.30 0.44
N GLY A 27 -3.75 6.27 1.24
CA GLY A 27 -5.02 5.57 1.13
C GLY A 27 -5.10 4.61 -0.03
N LEU A 28 -3.95 4.13 -0.50
CA LEU A 28 -3.90 3.19 -1.63
C LEU A 28 -4.10 1.75 -1.20
N VAL A 29 -3.95 1.45 0.08
CA VAL A 29 -4.13 0.09 0.60
C VAL A 29 -5.57 -0.08 1.06
N TYR A 30 -6.32 -0.95 0.39
CA TYR A 30 -7.74 -1.16 0.68
C TYR A 30 -7.98 -2.28 1.68
N THR A 31 -7.33 -3.42 1.50
CA THR A 31 -7.47 -4.53 2.43
C THR A 31 -6.12 -5.20 2.66
N VAL A 32 -5.90 -5.66 3.88
CA VAL A 32 -4.76 -6.49 4.23
C VAL A 32 -5.26 -7.67 5.06
N GLN A 33 -4.78 -8.85 4.75
CA GLN A 33 -5.20 -10.06 5.45
C GLN A 33 -4.04 -11.03 5.54
N GLY A 34 -3.66 -11.37 6.78
CA GLY A 34 -2.65 -12.40 7.03
C GLY A 34 -3.34 -13.71 7.36
N LYS A 35 -2.90 -14.77 6.71
CA LYS A 35 -3.39 -16.13 7.00
C LYS A 35 -2.21 -17.07 6.97
N GLU A 36 -1.87 -17.61 8.13
CA GLU A 36 -0.68 -18.43 8.31
C GLU A 36 0.57 -17.65 7.88
N ASP A 37 1.30 -18.12 6.87
CA ASP A 37 2.50 -17.48 6.37
C ASP A 37 2.28 -16.70 5.06
N VAL A 38 1.02 -16.57 4.65
CA VAL A 38 0.65 -15.86 3.42
C VAL A 38 -0.08 -14.57 3.77
N VAL A 39 0.26 -13.49 3.08
CA VAL A 39 -0.41 -12.21 3.25
C VAL A 39 -1.05 -11.80 1.92
N ASP A 40 -2.32 -11.43 1.98
CA ASP A 40 -3.05 -10.92 0.83
C ASP A 40 -3.30 -9.43 1.03
N VAL A 41 -2.98 -8.64 0.01
CA VAL A 41 -3.17 -7.19 0.02
C VAL A 41 -3.91 -6.79 -1.25
N GLU A 42 -4.94 -5.96 -1.09
CA GLU A 42 -5.57 -5.29 -2.21
C GLU A 42 -5.27 -3.81 -2.12
N MET A 43 -4.73 -3.26 -3.20
CA MET A 43 -4.39 -1.84 -3.23
C MET A 43 -4.71 -1.25 -4.60
N THR A 44 -4.74 0.06 -4.65
CA THR A 44 -5.04 0.79 -5.87
C THR A 44 -3.94 1.80 -6.18
N LEU A 45 -4.13 2.58 -7.23
CA LEU A 45 -3.23 3.65 -7.65
C LEU A 45 -4.00 4.96 -7.64
N THR A 46 -3.27 6.08 -7.54
CA THR A 46 -3.88 7.41 -7.59
C THR A 46 -4.46 7.71 -8.97
N SER A 47 -3.96 7.03 -9.99
CA SER A 47 -4.44 7.17 -11.36
C SER A 47 -4.30 5.84 -12.09
N PRO A 48 -5.29 5.45 -12.93
CA PRO A 48 -5.17 4.23 -13.74
C PRO A 48 -3.98 4.26 -14.70
N ALA A 49 -3.50 5.45 -15.04
CA ALA A 49 -2.38 5.64 -15.95
C ALA A 49 -1.05 5.85 -15.24
N CYS A 50 -0.97 5.55 -13.94
CA CYS A 50 0.24 5.76 -13.15
C CYS A 50 1.40 4.89 -13.69
N PRO A 51 2.48 5.49 -14.20
CA PRO A 51 3.59 4.71 -14.76
C PRO A 51 4.40 3.98 -13.70
N ALA A 52 4.28 4.39 -12.45
CA ALA A 52 4.98 3.76 -11.33
C ALA A 52 4.21 2.59 -10.73
N GLY A 53 3.03 2.26 -11.26
CA GLY A 53 2.19 1.19 -10.71
C GLY A 53 2.90 -0.14 -10.54
N PRO A 54 3.53 -0.69 -11.59
CA PRO A 54 4.24 -1.96 -11.46
C PRO A 54 5.37 -1.92 -10.42
N GLN A 55 6.08 -0.80 -10.33
CA GLN A 55 7.14 -0.62 -9.34
C GLN A 55 6.56 -0.63 -7.92
N ILE A 56 5.48 0.10 -7.70
CA ILE A 56 4.82 0.16 -6.39
C ILE A 56 4.37 -1.24 -5.96
N LEU A 57 3.77 -2.00 -6.87
CA LEU A 57 3.31 -3.36 -6.56
C LEU A 57 4.49 -4.28 -6.20
N ARG A 58 5.59 -4.20 -6.94
CA ARG A 58 6.78 -5.01 -6.64
C ARG A 58 7.38 -4.64 -5.29
N GLU A 59 7.46 -3.36 -4.98
CA GLU A 59 7.99 -2.91 -3.69
C GLU A 59 7.09 -3.33 -2.54
N ALA A 60 5.77 -3.32 -2.75
CA ALA A 60 4.81 -3.78 -1.75
C ALA A 60 5.01 -5.27 -1.45
N VAL A 61 5.14 -6.09 -2.49
CA VAL A 61 5.43 -7.52 -2.33
C VAL A 61 6.72 -7.72 -1.53
N ALA A 62 7.79 -7.04 -1.94
CA ALA A 62 9.09 -7.18 -1.28
C ALA A 62 9.02 -6.74 0.18
N ALA A 63 8.34 -5.64 0.48
CA ALA A 63 8.23 -5.13 1.84
C ALA A 63 7.49 -6.12 2.75
N VAL A 64 6.38 -6.68 2.26
CA VAL A 64 5.58 -7.62 3.05
C VAL A 64 6.32 -8.94 3.23
N GLU A 65 7.02 -9.41 2.22
CA GLU A 65 7.76 -10.67 2.30
C GLU A 65 8.98 -10.59 3.23
N LYS A 66 9.43 -9.38 3.58
CA LYS A 66 10.49 -9.20 4.58
C LYS A 66 10.01 -9.41 6.01
N ILE A 67 8.70 -9.44 6.23
CA ILE A 67 8.16 -9.67 7.57
C ILE A 67 8.50 -11.09 8.01
N GLU A 68 9.01 -11.22 9.24
CA GLU A 68 9.33 -12.52 9.78
C GLU A 68 8.06 -13.38 9.85
N GLY A 69 8.16 -14.61 9.34
CA GLY A 69 7.04 -15.52 9.30
C GLY A 69 6.19 -15.46 8.04
N VAL A 70 6.46 -14.51 7.15
CA VAL A 70 5.75 -14.41 5.87
C VAL A 70 6.59 -15.04 4.78
N THR A 71 6.03 -16.04 4.10
CA THR A 71 6.71 -16.70 2.99
C THR A 71 6.22 -16.20 1.63
N LYS A 72 5.00 -15.65 1.57
CA LYS A 72 4.43 -15.19 0.31
C LYS A 72 3.49 -14.00 0.55
N ALA A 73 3.62 -13.00 -0.32
CA ALA A 73 2.69 -11.89 -0.36
C ALA A 73 2.01 -11.85 -1.72
N ASN A 74 0.67 -11.82 -1.70
CA ASN A 74 -0.14 -11.63 -2.89
C ASN A 74 -0.67 -10.21 -2.86
N VAL A 75 -0.15 -9.35 -3.74
CA VAL A 75 -0.60 -7.97 -3.84
C VAL A 75 -1.35 -7.82 -5.14
N ARG A 76 -2.63 -7.44 -5.04
CA ARG A 76 -3.50 -7.29 -6.20
C ARG A 76 -3.88 -5.85 -6.38
N LEU A 77 -3.87 -5.40 -7.63
CA LEU A 77 -4.35 -4.08 -8.00
C LEU A 77 -5.85 -4.15 -8.22
N VAL A 78 -6.59 -3.29 -7.51
CA VAL A 78 -8.03 -3.14 -7.70
C VAL A 78 -8.33 -1.69 -8.04
N MET A 79 -9.22 -1.46 -8.99
CA MET A 79 -9.56 -0.10 -9.43
C MET A 79 -10.93 0.33 -8.93
N SER A 80 -11.62 -0.50 -8.20
CA SER A 80 -12.93 -0.20 -7.65
C SER A 80 -12.93 -0.51 -6.15
N PRO A 81 -13.41 0.40 -5.30
CA PRO A 81 -13.83 1.76 -5.65
C PRO A 81 -12.64 2.62 -6.08
N PRO A 82 -12.87 3.66 -6.90
CA PRO A 82 -11.78 4.52 -7.35
C PRO A 82 -11.17 5.31 -6.20
N TRP A 83 -9.87 5.54 -6.28
CA TRP A 83 -9.17 6.33 -5.27
C TRP A 83 -9.57 7.80 -5.36
N SER A 84 -9.60 8.47 -4.21
CA SER A 84 -9.79 9.92 -4.13
C SER A 84 -8.94 10.48 -2.99
N GLN A 85 -8.74 11.80 -3.00
CA GLN A 85 -7.96 12.48 -1.97
C GLN A 85 -8.56 12.31 -0.57
N ASP A 86 -9.84 12.02 -0.48
CA ASP A 86 -10.51 11.79 0.80
C ASP A 86 -9.96 10.56 1.52
N ARG A 87 -9.27 9.67 0.82
CA ARG A 87 -8.68 8.48 1.41
C ARG A 87 -7.33 8.73 2.06
N MET A 88 -6.72 9.90 1.80
CA MET A 88 -5.45 10.26 2.41
C MET A 88 -5.62 10.54 3.91
N THR A 89 -4.57 10.18 4.68
CA THR A 89 -4.49 10.61 6.08
C THR A 89 -4.20 12.10 6.15
N ASP A 90 -4.47 12.71 7.31
CA ASP A 90 -4.16 14.13 7.52
C ASP A 90 -2.67 14.40 7.35
N ALA A 91 -1.81 13.47 7.79
CA ALA A 91 -0.37 13.60 7.63
C ALA A 91 0.03 13.68 6.16
N ALA A 92 -0.58 12.84 5.29
CA ALA A 92 -0.30 12.85 3.87
C ALA A 92 -0.77 14.16 3.23
N ARG A 93 -1.94 14.65 3.61
CA ARG A 93 -2.47 15.92 3.10
C ARG A 93 -1.57 17.09 3.47
N ASP A 94 -1.10 17.12 4.71
CA ASP A 94 -0.19 18.17 5.17
C ASP A 94 1.11 18.15 4.39
N GLU A 95 1.67 16.96 4.18
CA GLU A 95 2.93 16.81 3.47
C GLU A 95 2.83 17.27 2.01
N LEU A 96 1.67 17.05 1.39
CA LEU A 96 1.43 17.42 -0.01
C LEU A 96 0.84 18.83 -0.15
N GLY A 97 0.50 19.50 0.96
CA GLY A 97 -0.10 20.82 0.92
C GLY A 97 -1.56 20.82 0.49
N ILE A 98 -2.26 19.72 0.70
CA ILE A 98 -3.69 19.57 0.38
C ILE A 98 -4.48 19.74 1.67
N PHE A 99 -5.35 20.71 1.72
CA PHE A 99 -6.14 21.01 2.93
C PHE A 99 -7.62 21.00 2.66
#